data_03c7301fc81a113c0ce9aeff133cfdb4
#
_entry.id   03c7301fc81a113c0ce9aeff133cfdb4
#
_cell.length_a   1.000
_cell.length_b   1.000
_cell.length_c   1.000
_cell.angle_alpha   90.00
_cell.angle_beta   90.00
_cell.angle_gamma   90.00
#
_symmetry.space_group_name_H-M   'P 1'
#
loop_
_entity.id
_entity.type
_entity.pdbx_description
1 polymer ?
#
loop_
_entity_poly.entity_id
_entity_poly.type
_entity_poly.pdbx_seq_one_letter_code
_entity_poly.pdbx_strand_id
1 'polypeptide(L)'
;MVPRSRCPHCGHQITALENVPVLSWLCLRGKCRQCRTPIPVRYPAVELLTGVLAAASVWHLGFGITGIAAALFCCVLVALTFIDFDTQLLPDSLTLPLLWGGLLLNLTSGAMAPLSDAVIGAMAGYLSLWSVYWLFKLLTGREGMGYGDFKLLAALGAWFGWQALPAIILMSSVIGAVVGVSLIVFRNHGRQQPIPFGPYLAGAGLAMLFFGGQVMALMGMGAPVSVMATGG
;
A
#
# COMPACT_ATOMS: atom_id res chain seq x y z
N MET A 1 5.02 -19.75 19.48
CA MET A 1 6.31 -19.96 18.79
C MET A 1 6.08 -19.69 17.30
N VAL A 2 6.77 -18.71 16.71
CA VAL A 2 6.69 -18.46 15.27
C VAL A 2 7.41 -19.60 14.55
N PRO A 3 6.78 -20.31 13.61
CA PRO A 3 7.44 -21.37 12.87
C PRO A 3 8.58 -20.77 12.04
N ARG A 4 9.76 -21.36 12.13
CA ARG A 4 10.93 -20.92 11.35
C ARG A 4 10.67 -21.15 9.86
N SER A 5 11.09 -20.19 9.03
CA SER A 5 11.00 -20.31 7.57
C SER A 5 11.70 -21.57 7.06
N ARG A 6 11.05 -22.31 6.18
CA ARG A 6 11.57 -23.57 5.62
C ARG A 6 11.43 -23.58 4.10
N CYS A 7 12.35 -24.24 3.44
CA CYS A 7 12.23 -24.49 2.00
C CYS A 7 11.02 -25.40 1.74
N PRO A 8 10.06 -25.03 0.86
CA PRO A 8 8.88 -25.84 0.58
C PRO A 8 9.19 -27.19 -0.09
N HIS A 9 10.35 -27.32 -0.74
CA HIS A 9 10.75 -28.54 -1.45
C HIS A 9 11.47 -29.56 -0.57
N CYS A 10 12.43 -29.14 0.25
CA CYS A 10 13.27 -30.06 1.02
C CYS A 10 13.11 -29.93 2.55
N GLY A 11 12.26 -29.01 3.02
CA GLY A 11 12.07 -28.80 4.47
C GLY A 11 13.26 -28.16 5.18
N HIS A 12 14.35 -27.82 4.48
CA HIS A 12 15.53 -27.17 5.05
C HIS A 12 15.14 -25.90 5.83
N GLN A 13 15.58 -25.78 7.07
CA GLN A 13 15.40 -24.58 7.87
C GLN A 13 16.30 -23.45 7.37
N ILE A 14 15.69 -22.33 6.97
CA ILE A 14 16.41 -21.14 6.52
C ILE A 14 17.07 -20.49 7.76
N THR A 15 18.38 -20.34 7.72
CA THR A 15 19.15 -19.70 8.79
C THR A 15 19.00 -18.16 8.70
N ALA A 16 19.35 -17.44 9.78
CA ALA A 16 19.32 -15.98 9.79
C ALA A 16 20.17 -15.35 8.66
N LEU A 17 21.33 -15.95 8.36
CA LEU A 17 22.21 -15.50 7.26
C LEU A 17 21.60 -15.76 5.88
N GLU A 18 20.85 -16.84 5.72
CA GLU A 18 20.14 -17.16 4.49
C GLU A 18 18.86 -16.34 4.31
N ASN A 19 18.45 -15.60 5.35
CA ASN A 19 17.26 -14.74 5.36
C ASN A 19 17.62 -13.24 5.30
N VAL A 20 18.88 -12.89 5.03
CA VAL A 20 19.28 -11.49 4.81
C VAL A 20 18.69 -11.02 3.47
N PRO A 21 17.84 -9.96 3.47
CA PRO A 21 17.15 -9.52 2.29
C PRO A 21 18.10 -9.25 1.12
N VAL A 22 17.73 -9.66 -0.09
CA VAL A 22 18.46 -9.48 -1.34
C VAL A 22 19.85 -10.14 -1.35
N LEU A 23 20.67 -9.93 -0.31
CA LEU A 23 22.06 -10.42 -0.25
C LEU A 23 22.13 -11.95 -0.24
N SER A 24 21.26 -12.61 0.52
CA SER A 24 21.23 -14.08 0.56
C SER A 24 20.87 -14.67 -0.80
N TRP A 25 19.91 -14.06 -1.50
CA TRP A 25 19.51 -14.50 -2.83
C TRP A 25 20.64 -14.35 -3.85
N LEU A 26 21.39 -13.22 -3.80
CA LEU A 26 22.57 -12.99 -4.65
C LEU A 26 23.69 -13.98 -4.35
N CYS A 27 24.02 -14.19 -3.07
CA CYS A 27 25.07 -15.15 -2.63
C CYS A 27 24.74 -16.59 -3.01
N LEU A 28 23.47 -16.98 -2.90
CA LEU A 28 22.98 -18.31 -3.26
C LEU A 28 22.62 -18.45 -4.76
N ARG A 29 22.87 -17.40 -5.55
CA ARG A 29 22.55 -17.35 -6.99
C ARG A 29 21.09 -17.73 -7.30
N GLY A 30 20.17 -17.28 -6.44
CA GLY A 30 18.74 -17.55 -6.58
C GLY A 30 18.33 -19.01 -6.38
N LYS A 31 19.09 -19.80 -5.60
CA LYS A 31 18.81 -21.22 -5.39
C LYS A 31 18.84 -21.60 -3.92
N CYS A 32 18.03 -22.57 -3.53
CA CYS A 32 18.10 -23.14 -2.18
C CYS A 32 19.49 -23.74 -1.91
N ARG A 33 20.05 -23.49 -0.73
CA ARG A 33 21.37 -24.00 -0.35
C ARG A 33 21.46 -25.52 -0.36
N GLN A 34 20.38 -26.19 0.02
CA GLN A 34 20.38 -27.66 0.18
C GLN A 34 19.92 -28.39 -1.09
N CYS A 35 18.74 -28.08 -1.62
CA CYS A 35 18.15 -28.79 -2.78
C CYS A 35 18.35 -28.10 -4.13
N ARG A 36 18.96 -26.90 -4.13
CA ARG A 36 19.21 -26.08 -5.35
C ARG A 36 17.96 -25.70 -6.14
N THR A 37 16.77 -25.89 -5.60
CA THR A 37 15.53 -25.43 -6.24
C THR A 37 15.59 -23.91 -6.43
N PRO A 38 15.19 -23.37 -7.61
CA PRO A 38 15.23 -21.95 -7.88
C PRO A 38 14.26 -21.18 -6.98
N ILE A 39 14.72 -20.05 -6.45
CA ILE A 39 13.93 -19.10 -5.66
C ILE A 39 13.45 -18.01 -6.62
N PRO A 40 12.13 -17.77 -6.78
CA PRO A 40 11.62 -16.76 -7.68
C PRO A 40 12.21 -15.37 -7.41
N VAL A 41 12.55 -14.65 -8.49
CA VAL A 41 13.09 -13.26 -8.45
C VAL A 41 12.14 -12.28 -7.75
N ARG A 42 10.85 -12.63 -7.69
CA ARG A 42 9.84 -11.83 -7.01
C ARG A 42 10.20 -11.54 -5.54
N TYR A 43 10.76 -12.51 -4.82
CA TYR A 43 11.13 -12.32 -3.40
C TYR A 43 12.16 -11.20 -3.21
N PRO A 44 13.35 -11.27 -3.80
CA PRO A 44 14.33 -10.20 -3.64
C PRO A 44 13.87 -8.87 -4.26
N ALA A 45 13.02 -8.90 -5.29
CA ALA A 45 12.44 -7.67 -5.86
C ALA A 45 11.51 -6.96 -4.87
N VAL A 46 10.64 -7.70 -4.17
CA VAL A 46 9.75 -7.15 -3.14
C VAL A 46 10.56 -6.62 -1.94
N GLU A 47 11.57 -7.38 -1.50
CA GLU A 47 12.48 -6.98 -0.41
C GLU A 47 13.20 -5.68 -0.75
N LEU A 48 13.76 -5.58 -1.97
CA LEU A 48 14.46 -4.38 -2.44
C LEU A 48 13.53 -3.18 -2.53
N LEU A 49 12.34 -3.36 -3.15
CA LEU A 49 11.32 -2.32 -3.26
C LEU A 49 10.93 -1.78 -1.87
N THR A 50 10.64 -2.69 -0.94
CA THR A 50 10.26 -2.33 0.43
C THR A 50 11.39 -1.58 1.13
N GLY A 51 12.62 -2.05 1.02
CA GLY A 51 13.79 -1.42 1.62
C GLY A 51 14.07 -0.02 1.05
N VAL A 52 13.97 0.13 -0.27
CA VAL A 52 14.15 1.43 -0.94
C VAL A 52 13.07 2.43 -0.52
N LEU A 53 11.80 2.04 -0.52
CA LEU A 53 10.70 2.91 -0.11
C LEU A 53 10.80 3.30 1.37
N ALA A 54 11.16 2.36 2.25
CA ALA A 54 11.37 2.63 3.66
C ALA A 54 12.54 3.60 3.89
N ALA A 55 13.66 3.39 3.20
CA ALA A 55 14.82 4.29 3.28
C ALA A 55 14.49 5.68 2.72
N ALA A 56 13.80 5.74 1.57
CA ALA A 56 13.39 7.00 0.96
C ALA A 56 12.42 7.79 1.85
N SER A 57 11.49 7.12 2.57
CA SER A 57 10.57 7.79 3.47
C SER A 57 11.28 8.40 4.68
N VAL A 58 12.26 7.70 5.26
CA VAL A 58 13.09 8.24 6.34
C VAL A 58 13.98 9.38 5.84
N TRP A 59 14.52 9.26 4.64
CA TRP A 59 15.30 10.33 4.01
C TRP A 59 14.46 11.58 3.76
N HIS A 60 13.22 11.41 3.28
CA HIS A 60 12.32 12.51 2.93
C HIS A 60 11.74 13.24 4.17
N LEU A 61 11.37 12.48 5.21
CA LEU A 61 10.70 13.01 6.40
C LEU A 61 11.61 13.19 7.63
N GLY A 62 12.89 12.83 7.49
CA GLY A 62 13.86 12.88 8.56
C GLY A 62 13.83 11.65 9.48
N PHE A 63 14.90 11.50 10.26
CA PHE A 63 15.06 10.40 11.21
C PHE A 63 14.33 10.72 12.52
N GLY A 64 13.04 10.41 12.58
CA GLY A 64 12.18 10.65 13.73
C GLY A 64 10.95 9.76 13.70
N ILE A 65 10.02 10.01 14.63
CA ILE A 65 8.77 9.25 14.73
C ILE A 65 8.01 9.22 13.39
N THR A 66 7.93 10.36 12.72
CA THR A 66 7.24 10.50 11.43
C THR A 66 7.91 9.68 10.33
N GLY A 67 9.24 9.74 10.20
CA GLY A 67 9.98 8.97 9.21
C GLY A 67 9.89 7.46 9.44
N ILE A 68 9.97 7.01 10.71
CA ILE A 68 9.82 5.59 11.07
C ILE A 68 8.39 5.12 10.79
N ALA A 69 7.39 5.90 11.16
CA ALA A 69 5.99 5.58 10.89
C ALA A 69 5.72 5.49 9.38
N ALA A 70 6.27 6.42 8.58
CA ALA A 70 6.19 6.40 7.13
C ALA A 70 6.91 5.18 6.51
N ALA A 71 8.05 4.76 7.08
CA ALA A 71 8.72 3.52 6.65
C ALA A 71 7.84 2.29 6.90
N LEU A 72 7.21 2.19 8.07
CA LEU A 72 6.25 1.13 8.38
C LEU A 72 5.03 1.18 7.46
N PHE A 73 4.51 2.38 7.18
CA PHE A 73 3.44 2.59 6.21
C PHE A 73 3.81 2.03 4.84
N CYS A 74 5.00 2.36 4.31
CA CYS A 74 5.50 1.81 3.05
C CYS A 74 5.57 0.28 3.07
N CYS A 75 6.10 -0.31 4.15
CA CYS A 75 6.18 -1.77 4.31
C CYS A 75 4.79 -2.43 4.26
N VAL A 76 3.81 -1.86 4.96
CA VAL A 76 2.44 -2.39 4.99
C VAL A 76 1.76 -2.23 3.63
N LEU A 77 1.92 -1.10 2.93
CA LEU A 77 1.34 -0.90 1.61
C LEU A 77 1.93 -1.86 0.57
N VAL A 78 3.24 -2.09 0.60
CA VAL A 78 3.88 -3.09 -0.27
C VAL A 78 3.33 -4.47 0.04
N ALA A 79 3.25 -4.87 1.31
CA ALA A 79 2.68 -6.17 1.70
C ALA A 79 1.22 -6.32 1.21
N LEU A 80 0.36 -5.33 1.46
CA LEU A 80 -1.03 -5.33 1.00
C LEU A 80 -1.14 -5.43 -0.52
N THR A 81 -0.28 -4.72 -1.26
CA THR A 81 -0.21 -4.79 -2.73
C THR A 81 0.04 -6.21 -3.22
N PHE A 82 1.04 -6.89 -2.67
CA PHE A 82 1.37 -8.24 -3.13
C PHE A 82 0.40 -9.31 -2.64
N ILE A 83 -0.19 -9.14 -1.45
CA ILE A 83 -1.26 -10.03 -0.97
C ILE A 83 -2.50 -9.90 -1.87
N ASP A 84 -2.88 -8.68 -2.23
CA ASP A 84 -4.04 -8.44 -3.08
C ASP A 84 -3.83 -8.96 -4.51
N PHE A 85 -2.61 -8.85 -5.06
CA PHE A 85 -2.27 -9.50 -6.34
C PHE A 85 -2.41 -11.02 -6.30
N ASP A 86 -2.11 -11.66 -5.17
CA ASP A 86 -2.11 -13.10 -5.04
C ASP A 86 -3.47 -13.67 -4.65
N THR A 87 -4.20 -12.98 -3.77
CA THR A 87 -5.40 -13.52 -3.12
C THR A 87 -6.67 -12.72 -3.38
N GLN A 88 -6.54 -11.50 -3.93
CA GLN A 88 -7.63 -10.53 -4.08
C GLN A 88 -8.34 -10.21 -2.75
N LEU A 89 -7.58 -10.29 -1.65
CA LEU A 89 -8.04 -10.03 -0.30
C LEU A 89 -7.07 -9.08 0.39
N LEU A 90 -7.62 -8.08 1.07
CA LEU A 90 -6.86 -7.18 1.94
C LEU A 90 -7.14 -7.56 3.40
N PRO A 91 -6.18 -8.19 4.10
CA PRO A 91 -6.40 -8.69 5.44
C PRO A 91 -6.58 -7.57 6.46
N ASP A 92 -7.57 -7.72 7.33
CA ASP A 92 -7.85 -6.78 8.43
C ASP A 92 -6.70 -6.66 9.42
N SER A 93 -5.89 -7.71 9.55
CA SER A 93 -4.68 -7.72 10.37
C SER A 93 -3.61 -6.72 9.93
N LEU A 94 -3.68 -6.19 8.70
CA LEU A 94 -2.80 -5.14 8.19
C LEU A 94 -3.53 -3.81 7.99
N THR A 95 -4.75 -3.83 7.44
CA THR A 95 -5.49 -2.60 7.14
C THR A 95 -5.94 -1.86 8.39
N LEU A 96 -6.41 -2.57 9.44
CA LEU A 96 -6.83 -1.93 10.68
C LEU A 96 -5.65 -1.35 11.49
N PRO A 97 -4.53 -2.07 11.72
CA PRO A 97 -3.35 -1.46 12.33
C PRO A 97 -2.81 -0.26 11.53
N LEU A 98 -2.88 -0.30 10.20
CA LEU A 98 -2.49 0.83 9.36
C LEU A 98 -3.37 2.05 9.62
N LEU A 99 -4.69 1.87 9.71
CA LEU A 99 -5.64 2.93 10.02
C LEU A 99 -5.37 3.54 11.41
N TRP A 100 -5.28 2.69 12.44
CA TRP A 100 -5.00 3.15 13.80
C TRP A 100 -3.63 3.79 13.93
N GLY A 101 -2.63 3.29 13.21
CA GLY A 101 -1.30 3.88 13.13
C GLY A 101 -1.32 5.31 12.58
N GLY A 102 -2.13 5.57 11.55
CA GLY A 102 -2.32 6.93 11.00
C GLY A 102 -2.98 7.88 11.99
N LEU A 103 -4.05 7.44 12.66
CA LEU A 103 -4.72 8.23 13.69
C LEU A 103 -3.79 8.51 14.87
N LEU A 104 -3.03 7.51 15.34
CA LEU A 104 -2.10 7.68 16.46
C LEU A 104 -0.95 8.62 16.10
N LEU A 105 -0.39 8.52 14.90
CA LEU A 105 0.64 9.43 14.43
C LEU A 105 0.13 10.89 14.42
N ASN A 106 -1.06 11.11 13.88
CA ASN A 106 -1.65 12.43 13.79
C ASN A 106 -2.12 12.96 15.15
N LEU A 107 -2.50 12.09 16.09
CA LEU A 107 -2.80 12.46 17.48
C LEU A 107 -1.55 12.95 18.22
N THR A 108 -0.41 12.28 18.00
CA THR A 108 0.82 12.57 18.77
C THR A 108 1.66 13.68 18.18
N SER A 109 1.76 13.75 16.86
CA SER A 109 2.65 14.70 16.16
C SER A 109 1.92 15.68 15.25
N GLY A 110 0.69 15.36 14.81
CA GLY A 110 0.00 16.16 13.78
C GLY A 110 0.77 16.24 12.46
N ALA A 111 1.73 15.34 12.26
CA ALA A 111 2.75 15.48 11.24
C ALA A 111 2.24 15.35 9.80
N MET A 112 1.18 14.57 9.57
CA MET A 112 0.61 14.37 8.24
C MET A 112 -0.69 15.16 8.03
N ALA A 113 -1.53 15.23 9.05
CA ALA A 113 -2.79 15.97 9.02
C ALA A 113 -3.23 16.32 10.45
N PRO A 114 -4.05 17.37 10.66
CA PRO A 114 -4.76 17.57 11.91
C PRO A 114 -5.60 16.35 12.27
N LEU A 115 -5.69 16.01 13.57
CA LEU A 115 -6.44 14.83 14.01
C LEU A 115 -7.91 14.85 13.55
N SER A 116 -8.56 16.02 13.57
CA SER A 116 -9.93 16.19 13.06
C SER A 116 -10.05 15.75 11.60
N ASP A 117 -9.10 16.20 10.78
CA ASP A 117 -9.08 15.89 9.35
C ASP A 117 -8.74 14.42 9.09
N ALA A 118 -7.89 13.82 9.92
CA ALA A 118 -7.57 12.38 9.88
C ALA A 118 -8.79 11.52 10.22
N VAL A 119 -9.56 11.89 11.26
CA VAL A 119 -10.78 11.18 11.65
C VAL A 119 -11.86 11.33 10.56
N ILE A 120 -12.10 12.55 10.07
CA ILE A 120 -13.03 12.79 8.96
C ILE A 120 -12.57 12.03 7.72
N GLY A 121 -11.27 12.01 7.45
CA GLY A 121 -10.65 11.27 6.35
C GLY A 121 -10.89 9.76 6.43
N ALA A 122 -10.73 9.17 7.62
CA ALA A 122 -11.02 7.75 7.83
C ALA A 122 -12.49 7.42 7.56
N MET A 123 -13.41 8.24 8.10
CA MET A 123 -14.85 8.07 7.90
C MET A 123 -15.25 8.27 6.43
N ALA A 124 -14.81 9.37 5.83
CA ALA A 124 -15.14 9.71 4.45
C ALA A 124 -14.53 8.70 3.46
N GLY A 125 -13.29 8.24 3.71
CA GLY A 125 -12.63 7.22 2.90
C GLY A 125 -13.41 5.92 2.89
N TYR A 126 -13.86 5.43 4.05
CA TYR A 126 -14.70 4.25 4.13
C TYR A 126 -16.04 4.44 3.42
N LEU A 127 -16.76 5.50 3.78
CA LEU A 127 -18.13 5.75 3.30
C LEU A 127 -18.20 6.04 1.80
N SER A 128 -17.17 6.65 1.21
CA SER A 128 -17.15 6.95 -0.22
C SER A 128 -17.18 5.68 -1.07
N LEU A 129 -16.26 4.73 -0.82
CA LEU A 129 -16.27 3.47 -1.56
C LEU A 129 -17.42 2.56 -1.16
N TRP A 130 -17.85 2.58 0.11
CA TRP A 130 -19.00 1.85 0.58
C TRP A 130 -20.27 2.31 -0.13
N SER A 131 -20.48 3.61 -0.30
CA SER A 131 -21.65 4.15 -1.01
C SER A 131 -21.62 3.79 -2.49
N VAL A 132 -20.46 3.88 -3.15
CA VAL A 132 -20.28 3.44 -4.55
C VAL A 132 -20.58 1.95 -4.70
N TYR A 133 -20.09 1.12 -3.79
CA TYR A 133 -20.34 -0.33 -3.80
C TYR A 133 -21.84 -0.64 -3.71
N TRP A 134 -22.55 -0.03 -2.74
CA TRP A 134 -23.99 -0.26 -2.59
C TRP A 134 -24.80 0.27 -3.77
N LEU A 135 -24.45 1.44 -4.28
CA LEU A 135 -25.08 2.00 -5.48
C LEU A 135 -24.92 1.05 -6.67
N PHE A 136 -23.70 0.58 -6.90
CA PHE A 136 -23.42 -0.38 -7.98
C PHE A 136 -24.16 -1.70 -7.79
N LYS A 137 -24.18 -2.26 -6.56
CA LYS A 137 -24.87 -3.50 -6.24
C LYS A 137 -26.39 -3.39 -6.41
N LEU A 138 -27.00 -2.26 -6.04
CA LEU A 138 -28.42 -1.99 -6.21
C LEU A 138 -28.80 -1.85 -7.70
N LEU A 139 -27.93 -1.24 -8.51
CA LEU A 139 -28.19 -1.02 -9.93
C LEU A 139 -27.92 -2.26 -10.80
N THR A 140 -26.91 -3.06 -10.45
CA THR A 140 -26.44 -4.17 -11.31
C THR A 140 -26.69 -5.55 -10.74
N GLY A 141 -27.00 -5.68 -9.44
CA GLY A 141 -27.12 -6.94 -8.73
C GLY A 141 -25.78 -7.68 -8.52
N ARG A 142 -24.64 -7.07 -8.88
CA ARG A 142 -23.30 -7.67 -8.82
C ARG A 142 -22.44 -6.99 -7.78
N GLU A 143 -21.50 -7.75 -7.20
CA GLU A 143 -20.47 -7.22 -6.32
C GLU A 143 -19.31 -6.73 -7.18
N GLY A 144 -19.02 -5.41 -7.14
CA GLY A 144 -18.02 -4.79 -8.01
C GLY A 144 -16.65 -4.57 -7.33
N MET A 145 -16.56 -4.70 -5.99
CA MET A 145 -15.36 -4.33 -5.22
C MET A 145 -15.31 -5.07 -3.89
N GLY A 146 -14.12 -5.32 -3.36
CA GLY A 146 -13.92 -5.96 -2.06
C GLY A 146 -14.09 -4.99 -0.87
N TYR A 147 -14.56 -5.50 0.26
CA TYR A 147 -14.65 -4.71 1.51
C TYR A 147 -13.31 -4.22 2.03
N GLY A 148 -12.22 -4.87 1.62
CA GLY A 148 -10.86 -4.49 1.99
C GLY A 148 -10.44 -3.14 1.45
N ASP A 149 -10.88 -2.78 0.23
CA ASP A 149 -10.57 -1.51 -0.42
C ASP A 149 -11.12 -0.32 0.39
N PHE A 150 -12.32 -0.46 0.99
CA PHE A 150 -12.91 0.59 1.84
C PHE A 150 -12.05 0.86 3.06
N LYS A 151 -11.54 -0.21 3.69
CA LYS A 151 -10.68 -0.13 4.88
C LYS A 151 -9.32 0.46 4.52
N LEU A 152 -8.78 0.10 3.36
CA LEU A 152 -7.52 0.67 2.88
C LEU A 152 -7.68 2.17 2.59
N LEU A 153 -8.74 2.59 1.90
CA LEU A 153 -8.98 4.01 1.66
C LEU A 153 -9.24 4.78 2.97
N ALA A 154 -9.95 4.16 3.93
CA ALA A 154 -10.10 4.73 5.28
C ALA A 154 -8.75 4.91 5.98
N ALA A 155 -7.85 3.92 5.86
CA ALA A 155 -6.50 4.03 6.39
C ALA A 155 -5.72 5.18 5.73
N LEU A 156 -5.77 5.31 4.40
CA LEU A 156 -5.14 6.44 3.69
C LEU A 156 -5.71 7.79 4.12
N GLY A 157 -7.03 7.89 4.33
CA GLY A 157 -7.67 9.07 4.89
C GLY A 157 -7.24 9.38 6.33
N ALA A 158 -7.01 8.35 7.15
CA ALA A 158 -6.45 8.49 8.50
C ALA A 158 -5.01 9.04 8.51
N TRP A 159 -4.22 8.73 7.49
CA TRP A 159 -2.85 9.24 7.35
C TRP A 159 -2.79 10.66 6.80
N PHE A 160 -3.52 10.94 5.72
CA PHE A 160 -3.36 12.18 4.94
C PHE A 160 -4.50 13.19 5.11
N GLY A 161 -5.55 12.84 5.86
CA GLY A 161 -6.73 13.67 6.01
C GLY A 161 -7.71 13.52 4.83
N TRP A 162 -8.91 14.09 5.01
CA TRP A 162 -10.00 13.99 4.02
C TRP A 162 -9.70 14.74 2.70
N GLN A 163 -8.89 15.80 2.76
CA GLN A 163 -8.52 16.59 1.60
C GLN A 163 -7.72 15.78 0.57
N ALA A 164 -6.99 14.76 1.01
CA ALA A 164 -6.21 13.89 0.13
C ALA A 164 -7.06 12.83 -0.60
N LEU A 165 -8.25 12.51 -0.09
CA LEU A 165 -9.08 11.43 -0.63
C LEU A 165 -9.46 11.62 -2.11
N PRO A 166 -9.91 12.79 -2.58
CA PRO A 166 -10.23 12.99 -4.00
C PRO A 166 -9.04 12.69 -4.90
N ALA A 167 -7.84 13.12 -4.50
CA ALA A 167 -6.61 12.86 -5.24
C ALA A 167 -6.27 11.37 -5.29
N ILE A 168 -6.35 10.68 -4.15
CA ILE A 168 -6.09 9.24 -4.04
C ILE A 168 -7.08 8.44 -4.90
N ILE A 169 -8.37 8.75 -4.81
CA ILE A 169 -9.41 8.08 -5.59
C ILE A 169 -9.20 8.31 -7.10
N LEU A 170 -8.91 9.54 -7.51
CA LEU A 170 -8.69 9.87 -8.91
C LEU A 170 -7.46 9.15 -9.45
N MET A 171 -6.32 9.23 -8.77
CA MET A 171 -5.09 8.56 -9.20
C MET A 171 -5.26 7.03 -9.29
N SER A 172 -5.83 6.41 -8.25
CA SER A 172 -6.06 4.96 -8.24
C SER A 172 -7.03 4.52 -9.33
N SER A 173 -8.09 5.29 -9.57
CA SER A 173 -9.09 4.99 -10.60
C SER A 173 -8.52 5.14 -12.01
N VAL A 174 -7.76 6.21 -12.28
CA VAL A 174 -7.12 6.43 -13.58
C VAL A 174 -6.11 5.34 -13.88
N ILE A 175 -5.22 5.04 -12.94
CA ILE A 175 -4.21 3.99 -13.12
C ILE A 175 -4.89 2.63 -13.28
N GLY A 176 -5.86 2.31 -12.43
CA GLY A 176 -6.64 1.08 -12.52
C GLY A 176 -7.37 0.93 -13.85
N ALA A 177 -7.98 2.00 -14.35
CA ALA A 177 -8.64 2.01 -15.65
C ALA A 177 -7.65 1.80 -16.81
N VAL A 178 -6.52 2.49 -16.80
CA VAL A 178 -5.47 2.34 -17.83
C VAL A 178 -4.93 0.91 -17.84
N VAL A 179 -4.61 0.35 -16.69
CA VAL A 179 -4.13 -1.04 -16.59
C VAL A 179 -5.22 -2.02 -17.01
N GLY A 180 -6.45 -1.83 -16.53
CA GLY A 180 -7.58 -2.69 -16.88
C GLY A 180 -7.86 -2.72 -18.39
N VAL A 181 -7.92 -1.56 -19.02
CA VAL A 181 -8.09 -1.46 -20.48
C VAL A 181 -6.91 -2.10 -21.21
N SER A 182 -5.68 -1.86 -20.77
CA SER A 182 -4.48 -2.46 -21.36
C SER A 182 -4.52 -3.99 -21.30
N LEU A 183 -4.92 -4.57 -20.18
CA LEU A 183 -5.04 -6.02 -20.03
C LEU A 183 -6.13 -6.61 -20.95
N ILE A 184 -7.25 -5.92 -21.13
CA ILE A 184 -8.31 -6.35 -22.04
C ILE A 184 -7.83 -6.30 -23.50
N VAL A 185 -7.15 -5.22 -23.90
CA VAL A 185 -6.72 -5.01 -25.28
C VAL A 185 -5.55 -5.92 -25.67
N PHE A 186 -4.53 -6.03 -24.79
CA PHE A 186 -3.28 -6.72 -25.15
C PHE A 186 -3.21 -8.18 -24.73
N ARG A 187 -4.01 -8.63 -23.75
CA ARG A 187 -3.93 -10.00 -23.22
C ARG A 187 -5.19 -10.84 -23.38
N ASN A 188 -6.20 -10.38 -24.12
CA ASN A 188 -7.50 -11.07 -24.19
C ASN A 188 -8.06 -11.46 -22.81
N HIS A 189 -7.77 -10.65 -21.81
CA HIS A 189 -8.26 -10.86 -20.45
C HIS A 189 -9.79 -10.82 -20.50
N GLY A 190 -10.45 -11.93 -20.19
CA GLY A 190 -11.91 -11.96 -20.22
C GLY A 190 -12.48 -10.86 -19.34
N ARG A 191 -13.48 -10.12 -19.81
CA ARG A 191 -14.17 -9.05 -19.06
C ARG A 191 -14.71 -9.45 -17.69
N GLN A 192 -14.62 -10.74 -17.34
CA GLN A 192 -15.15 -11.31 -16.09
C GLN A 192 -14.06 -11.61 -15.07
N GLN A 193 -12.77 -11.43 -15.36
CA GLN A 193 -11.72 -11.64 -14.38
C GLN A 193 -11.58 -10.39 -13.50
N PRO A 194 -11.76 -10.51 -12.18
CA PRO A 194 -11.63 -9.38 -11.28
C PRO A 194 -10.18 -8.89 -11.26
N ILE A 195 -10.02 -7.57 -11.34
CA ILE A 195 -8.72 -6.90 -11.24
C ILE A 195 -8.61 -6.36 -9.81
N PRO A 196 -7.56 -6.69 -9.06
CA PRO A 196 -7.39 -6.18 -7.71
C PRO A 196 -7.26 -4.65 -7.74
N PHE A 197 -8.04 -3.94 -6.89
CA PHE A 197 -8.02 -2.48 -6.81
C PHE A 197 -7.04 -1.96 -5.76
N GLY A 198 -6.76 -2.77 -4.72
CA GLY A 198 -5.85 -2.44 -3.64
C GLY A 198 -4.46 -1.96 -4.06
N PRO A 199 -3.79 -2.57 -5.06
CA PRO A 199 -2.49 -2.12 -5.55
C PRO A 199 -2.49 -0.68 -6.06
N TYR A 200 -3.56 -0.24 -6.71
CA TYR A 200 -3.69 1.13 -7.22
C TYR A 200 -3.95 2.13 -6.10
N LEU A 201 -4.76 1.75 -5.09
CA LEU A 201 -4.92 2.53 -3.87
C LEU A 201 -3.61 2.66 -3.09
N ALA A 202 -2.88 1.56 -2.93
CA ALA A 202 -1.58 1.57 -2.26
C ALA A 202 -0.57 2.44 -3.01
N GLY A 203 -0.52 2.34 -4.34
CA GLY A 203 0.32 3.19 -5.18
C GLY A 203 -0.03 4.67 -5.07
N ALA A 204 -1.32 5.00 -5.04
CA ALA A 204 -1.79 6.36 -4.81
C ALA A 204 -1.40 6.88 -3.40
N GLY A 205 -1.49 6.02 -2.38
CA GLY A 205 -1.04 6.33 -1.01
C GLY A 205 0.47 6.61 -0.95
N LEU A 206 1.29 5.81 -1.64
CA LEU A 206 2.73 6.07 -1.77
C LEU A 206 3.01 7.38 -2.52
N ALA A 207 2.29 7.65 -3.60
CA ALA A 207 2.42 8.91 -4.33
C ALA A 207 2.07 10.12 -3.44
N MET A 208 1.03 10.02 -2.61
CA MET A 208 0.69 11.06 -1.64
C MET A 208 1.78 11.25 -0.58
N LEU A 209 2.44 10.18 -0.13
CA LEU A 209 3.52 10.29 0.85
C LEU A 209 4.72 11.09 0.32
N PHE A 210 5.14 10.83 -0.92
CA PHE A 210 6.33 11.44 -1.50
C PHE A 210 6.06 12.73 -2.29
N PHE A 211 4.88 12.85 -2.89
CA PHE A 211 4.54 13.94 -3.83
C PHE A 211 3.24 14.66 -3.46
N GLY A 212 2.75 14.48 -2.23
CA GLY A 212 1.44 15.01 -1.80
C GLY A 212 1.27 16.50 -2.06
N GLY A 213 2.29 17.33 -1.77
CA GLY A 213 2.25 18.77 -2.04
C GLY A 213 2.08 19.11 -3.51
N GLN A 214 2.79 18.41 -4.40
CA GLN A 214 2.71 18.60 -5.85
C GLN A 214 1.37 18.12 -6.41
N VAL A 215 0.89 16.97 -5.94
CA VAL A 215 -0.41 16.41 -6.34
C VAL A 215 -1.56 17.32 -5.94
N MET A 216 -1.54 17.85 -4.70
CA MET A 216 -2.57 18.78 -4.21
C MET A 216 -2.52 20.12 -4.96
N ALA A 217 -1.34 20.65 -5.26
CA ALA A 217 -1.16 21.86 -6.04
C ALA A 217 -1.68 21.69 -7.48
N LEU A 218 -1.44 20.54 -8.12
CA LEU A 218 -1.95 20.22 -9.45
C LEU A 218 -3.48 20.16 -9.50
N MET A 219 -4.11 19.76 -8.40
CA MET A 219 -5.58 19.72 -8.28
C MET A 219 -6.21 21.06 -7.86
N GLY A 220 -5.41 22.12 -7.71
CA GLY A 220 -5.90 23.41 -7.23
C GLY A 220 -6.34 23.42 -5.77
N MET A 221 -6.02 22.37 -5.03
CA MET A 221 -6.26 22.25 -3.59
C MET A 221 -5.01 22.71 -2.83
N GLY A 222 -5.18 23.60 -1.85
CA GLY A 222 -4.05 24.04 -1.02
C GLY A 222 -3.35 22.83 -0.37
N ALA A 223 -2.02 22.86 -0.35
CA ALA A 223 -1.25 21.79 0.27
C ALA A 223 -1.66 21.62 1.73
N PRO A 224 -1.86 20.37 2.24
CA PRO A 224 -2.06 20.14 3.66
C PRO A 224 -0.86 20.73 4.43
N VAL A 225 -1.15 21.33 5.59
CA VAL A 225 -0.25 22.18 6.39
C VAL A 225 1.13 21.55 6.70
N SER A 226 1.25 20.25 6.65
CA SER A 226 2.45 19.49 7.06
C SER A 226 3.54 19.32 5.98
N VAL A 227 3.22 19.51 4.69
CA VAL A 227 4.21 19.34 3.60
C VAL A 227 5.09 20.58 3.43
N MET A 228 4.71 21.74 4.03
CA MET A 228 5.48 22.99 3.94
C MET A 228 6.66 23.08 4.91
N ALA A 229 6.81 22.17 5.87
CA ALA A 229 7.79 22.30 6.95
C ALA A 229 9.20 21.74 6.64
N THR A 230 9.45 21.17 5.46
CA THR A 230 10.74 20.54 5.12
C THR A 230 11.54 21.28 4.03
N GLY A 231 11.18 22.52 3.70
CA GLY A 231 11.89 23.37 2.71
C GLY A 231 12.64 24.53 3.36
N GLY A 232 13.47 24.26 4.37
CA GLY A 232 14.34 25.24 4.99
C GLY A 232 15.68 24.62 5.35
#